data_e20c40ccc4b9ebd64e770030ae783968
#
_entry.id   e20c40ccc4b9ebd64e770030ae783968
#
_cell.length_a   1.000
_cell.length_b   1.000
_cell.length_c   1.000
_cell.angle_alpha   90.00
_cell.angle_beta   90.00
_cell.angle_gamma   90.00
#
_symmetry.space_group_name_H-M   'P 1'
#
loop_
_entity.id
_entity.type
_entity.pdbx_description
1 polymer ?
#
loop_
_entity_poly.entity_id
_entity_poly.type
_entity_poly.pdbx_seq_one_letter_code
_entity_poly.pdbx_strand_id
1 'polypeptide(L)'
;MSSELSMRIRALLLSNLMSELVRFGVSLEKPLLDRFDVLTRAKQYTNRSEALRDLIRMELVQQEWKSGSEVVGTITLIYDHHKRDVLIRVMDMQHDFQEAIICTQHIHLDHHNCLEIVAARGKAEEVQKLADALRSIKGVRHATLSMSSTGREIE
;
A
#
# COMPACT_ATOMS: atom_id res chain seq x y z
N MET A 1 12.37 43.69 8.05
CA MET A 1 12.98 42.63 7.22
C MET A 1 12.53 41.19 7.54
N SER A 2 12.00 40.92 8.74
CA SER A 2 11.60 39.56 9.14
C SER A 2 10.23 39.09 8.61
N SER A 3 9.24 39.99 8.41
CA SER A 3 7.86 39.62 8.01
C SER A 3 7.71 39.27 6.53
N GLU A 4 8.45 39.94 5.65
CA GLU A 4 8.41 39.65 4.20
C GLU A 4 9.07 38.33 3.83
N LEU A 5 10.16 37.96 4.52
CA LEU A 5 10.83 36.67 4.33
C LEU A 5 9.92 35.52 4.78
N SER A 6 9.22 35.69 5.91
CA SER A 6 8.26 34.71 6.42
C SER A 6 7.03 34.54 5.47
N MET A 7 6.56 35.62 4.86
CA MET A 7 5.45 35.58 3.90
C MET A 7 5.86 34.93 2.56
N ARG A 8 7.08 35.18 2.08
CA ARG A 8 7.62 34.51 0.87
C ARG A 8 7.86 33.02 1.08
N ILE A 9 8.38 32.61 2.24
CA ILE A 9 8.54 31.20 2.59
C ILE A 9 7.18 30.50 2.71
N ARG A 10 6.19 31.14 3.32
CA ARG A 10 4.82 30.62 3.37
C ARG A 10 4.17 30.52 1.98
N ALA A 11 4.37 31.51 1.11
CA ALA A 11 3.87 31.49 -0.27
C ALA A 11 4.56 30.38 -1.10
N LEU A 12 5.89 30.17 -0.94
CA LEU A 12 6.59 29.06 -1.58
C LEU A 12 6.14 27.69 -1.06
N LEU A 13 5.90 27.56 0.25
CA LEU A 13 5.39 26.33 0.85
C LEU A 13 3.94 26.04 0.42
N LEU A 14 3.12 27.07 0.25
CA LEU A 14 1.76 26.94 -0.24
C LEU A 14 1.68 26.67 -1.75
N SER A 15 2.61 27.18 -2.56
CA SER A 15 2.68 26.86 -3.99
C SER A 15 3.13 25.43 -4.27
N ASN A 16 3.93 24.83 -3.39
CA ASN A 16 4.30 23.41 -3.47
C ASN A 16 3.20 22.46 -2.94
N LEU A 17 2.12 22.98 -2.33
CA LEU A 17 1.00 22.20 -1.81
C LEU A 17 -0.19 22.08 -2.77
N MET A 18 -0.16 22.82 -3.90
CA MET A 18 -1.19 22.75 -4.92
C MET A 18 -0.62 22.06 -6.15
N SER A 19 -0.90 20.76 -6.31
CA SER A 19 -0.52 20.06 -7.55
C SER A 19 -1.17 20.77 -8.74
N GLU A 20 -0.34 21.22 -9.71
CA GLU A 20 -0.83 21.90 -10.90
C GLU A 20 -1.59 20.90 -11.78
N LEU A 21 -2.90 21.13 -11.98
CA LEU A 21 -3.71 20.25 -12.82
C LEU A 21 -3.42 20.52 -14.30
N VAL A 22 -2.71 19.60 -14.95
CA VAL A 22 -2.44 19.64 -16.39
C VAL A 22 -3.49 18.81 -17.15
N ARG A 23 -4.00 19.36 -18.25
CA ARG A 23 -4.91 18.66 -19.16
C ARG A 23 -4.14 18.12 -20.34
N PHE A 24 -4.34 16.82 -20.67
CA PHE A 24 -3.76 16.18 -21.83
C PHE A 24 -4.79 15.29 -22.53
N GLY A 25 -4.59 14.98 -23.82
CA GLY A 25 -5.44 14.11 -24.61
C GLY A 25 -4.77 12.76 -24.84
N VAL A 26 -5.59 11.69 -24.88
CA VAL A 26 -5.16 10.33 -25.21
C VAL A 26 -5.98 9.82 -26.39
N SER A 27 -5.30 9.24 -27.38
CA SER A 27 -5.94 8.53 -28.49
C SER A 27 -5.93 7.03 -28.22
N LEU A 28 -7.08 6.39 -28.32
CA LEU A 28 -7.24 4.95 -28.10
C LEU A 28 -8.04 4.35 -29.27
N GLU A 29 -7.77 3.09 -29.57
CA GLU A 29 -8.61 2.31 -30.47
C GLU A 29 -10.01 2.13 -29.87
N LYS A 30 -11.03 2.19 -30.73
CA LYS A 30 -12.43 2.11 -30.32
C LYS A 30 -12.74 0.90 -29.40
N PRO A 31 -12.26 -0.34 -29.71
CA PRO A 31 -12.52 -1.48 -28.85
C PRO A 31 -11.87 -1.36 -27.45
N LEU A 32 -10.69 -0.73 -27.35
CA LEU A 32 -10.01 -0.51 -26.05
C LEU A 32 -10.76 0.54 -25.24
N LEU A 33 -11.20 1.62 -25.85
CA LEU A 33 -12.00 2.66 -25.20
C LEU A 33 -13.32 2.08 -24.64
N ASP A 34 -14.02 1.26 -25.42
CA ASP A 34 -15.27 0.63 -24.97
C ASP A 34 -15.06 -0.25 -23.73
N ARG A 35 -13.95 -1.03 -23.70
CA ARG A 35 -13.57 -1.83 -22.53
C ARG A 35 -13.20 -0.96 -21.33
N PHE A 36 -12.51 0.15 -21.56
CA PHE A 36 -12.18 1.11 -20.51
C PHE A 36 -13.43 1.75 -19.90
N ASP A 37 -14.43 2.10 -20.74
CA ASP A 37 -15.70 2.63 -20.25
C ASP A 37 -16.50 1.62 -19.41
N VAL A 38 -16.46 0.33 -19.80
CA VAL A 38 -17.06 -0.75 -18.98
C VAL A 38 -16.36 -0.84 -17.62
N LEU A 39 -15.02 -0.84 -17.60
CA LEU A 39 -14.23 -0.87 -16.37
C LEU A 39 -14.51 0.35 -15.48
N THR A 40 -14.54 1.56 -16.06
CA THR A 40 -14.81 2.81 -15.35
C THR A 40 -16.16 2.76 -14.63
N ARG A 41 -17.21 2.27 -15.31
CA ARG A 41 -18.54 2.09 -14.71
C ARG A 41 -18.57 1.00 -13.65
N ALA A 42 -17.95 -0.14 -13.93
CA ALA A 42 -17.93 -1.28 -12.99
C ALA A 42 -17.22 -0.94 -11.68
N LYS A 43 -16.17 -0.12 -11.73
CA LYS A 43 -15.44 0.38 -10.57
C LYS A 43 -16.04 1.67 -9.98
N GLN A 44 -17.16 2.16 -10.48
CA GLN A 44 -17.89 3.34 -10.01
C GLN A 44 -17.09 4.65 -10.04
N TYR A 45 -16.13 4.78 -10.95
CA TYR A 45 -15.43 6.05 -11.12
C TYR A 45 -16.38 7.11 -11.71
N THR A 46 -16.29 8.34 -11.23
CA THR A 46 -17.13 9.47 -11.67
C THR A 46 -16.88 9.86 -13.12
N ASN A 47 -15.66 9.65 -13.62
CA ASN A 47 -15.28 9.96 -14.99
C ASN A 47 -13.99 9.21 -15.40
N ARG A 48 -13.68 9.22 -16.69
CA ARG A 48 -12.47 8.59 -17.25
C ARG A 48 -11.17 9.12 -16.67
N SER A 49 -11.11 10.40 -16.31
CA SER A 49 -9.90 11.00 -15.75
C SER A 49 -9.57 10.47 -14.37
N GLU A 50 -10.58 10.21 -13.53
CA GLU A 50 -10.38 9.54 -12.24
C GLU A 50 -9.89 8.11 -12.42
N ALA A 51 -10.51 7.35 -13.31
CA ALA A 51 -10.08 5.98 -13.61
C ALA A 51 -8.64 5.94 -14.13
N LEU A 52 -8.25 6.89 -14.99
CA LEU A 52 -6.89 6.97 -15.52
C LEU A 52 -5.87 7.35 -14.44
N ARG A 53 -6.19 8.32 -13.57
CA ARG A 53 -5.33 8.69 -12.43
C ARG A 53 -5.07 7.50 -11.52
N ASP A 54 -6.10 6.74 -11.21
CA ASP A 54 -5.98 5.56 -10.36
C ASP A 54 -5.09 4.48 -11.02
N LEU A 55 -5.26 4.22 -12.31
CA LEU A 55 -4.41 3.29 -13.05
C LEU A 55 -2.93 3.72 -13.05
N ILE A 56 -2.66 5.01 -13.22
CA ILE A 56 -1.30 5.55 -13.16
C ILE A 56 -0.72 5.36 -11.76
N ARG A 57 -1.47 5.70 -10.71
CA ARG A 57 -1.02 5.52 -9.32
C ARG A 57 -0.75 4.06 -8.99
N MET A 58 -1.60 3.15 -9.45
CA MET A 58 -1.36 1.71 -9.28
C MET A 58 -0.05 1.27 -9.92
N GLU A 59 0.27 1.74 -11.13
CA GLU A 59 1.54 1.41 -11.79
C GLU A 59 2.74 2.04 -11.06
N LEU A 60 2.63 3.30 -10.59
CA LEU A 60 3.67 3.94 -9.81
C LEU A 60 3.97 3.18 -8.52
N VAL A 61 2.94 2.72 -7.79
CA VAL A 61 3.11 1.86 -6.61
C VAL A 61 3.87 0.58 -6.97
N GLN A 62 3.53 -0.07 -8.08
CA GLN A 62 4.26 -1.26 -8.52
C GLN A 62 5.73 -0.95 -8.85
N GLN A 63 6.02 0.21 -9.43
CA GLN A 63 7.39 0.65 -9.71
C GLN A 63 8.19 0.93 -8.43
N GLU A 64 7.58 1.57 -7.42
CA GLU A 64 8.20 1.76 -6.10
C GLU A 64 8.65 0.41 -5.51
N TRP A 65 7.78 -0.61 -5.57
CA TRP A 65 8.09 -1.95 -5.08
C TRP A 65 9.21 -2.64 -5.86
N LYS A 66 9.30 -2.44 -7.17
CA LYS A 66 10.37 -2.98 -8.03
C LYS A 66 11.69 -2.25 -7.87
N SER A 67 11.67 -0.95 -7.60
CA SER A 67 12.87 -0.11 -7.48
C SER A 67 13.58 -0.22 -6.13
N GLY A 68 12.99 -0.92 -5.15
CA GLY A 68 13.53 -1.03 -3.79
C GLY A 68 13.34 0.23 -2.95
N SER A 69 12.41 1.10 -3.36
CA SER A 69 12.04 2.32 -2.62
C SER A 69 11.48 2.00 -1.23
N GLU A 70 11.35 3.02 -0.40
CA GLU A 70 10.63 2.93 0.87
C GLU A 70 9.13 2.83 0.58
N VAL A 71 8.50 1.75 1.03
CA VAL A 71 7.09 1.42 0.77
C VAL A 71 6.34 1.14 2.06
N VAL A 72 5.02 1.07 1.96
CA VAL A 72 4.15 0.56 3.01
C VAL A 72 3.42 -0.67 2.47
N GLY A 73 3.31 -1.71 3.27
CA GLY A 73 2.54 -2.90 2.95
C GLY A 73 1.70 -3.35 4.13
N THR A 74 0.63 -4.08 3.84
CA THR A 74 -0.18 -4.74 4.85
C THR A 74 -0.17 -6.23 4.60
N ILE A 75 0.30 -7.00 5.58
CA ILE A 75 0.33 -8.45 5.53
C ILE A 75 -0.84 -8.97 6.36
N THR A 76 -1.68 -9.80 5.77
CA THR A 76 -2.76 -10.47 6.48
C THR A 76 -2.45 -11.94 6.62
N LEU A 77 -2.66 -12.50 7.82
CA LEU A 77 -2.42 -13.89 8.16
C LEU A 77 -3.70 -14.54 8.68
N ILE A 78 -3.94 -15.79 8.30
CA ILE A 78 -4.99 -16.64 8.89
C ILE A 78 -4.32 -17.84 9.53
N TYR A 79 -4.54 -18.05 10.81
CA TYR A 79 -4.02 -19.20 11.55
C TYR A 79 -4.91 -19.55 12.75
N ASP A 80 -4.65 -20.72 13.34
CA ASP A 80 -5.35 -21.21 14.53
C ASP A 80 -4.59 -20.75 15.77
N HIS A 81 -5.18 -19.82 16.53
CA HIS A 81 -4.58 -19.25 17.73
C HIS A 81 -4.48 -20.21 18.92
N HIS A 82 -5.19 -21.35 18.90
CA HIS A 82 -5.01 -22.41 19.91
C HIS A 82 -3.72 -23.20 19.70
N LYS A 83 -3.11 -23.14 18.51
CA LYS A 83 -1.81 -23.75 18.25
C LYS A 83 -0.70 -22.86 18.78
N ARG A 84 -0.33 -23.08 20.02
CA ARG A 84 0.66 -22.26 20.74
C ARG A 84 2.00 -22.15 19.99
N ASP A 85 2.43 -23.21 19.31
CA ASP A 85 3.66 -23.22 18.53
C ASP A 85 3.59 -22.28 17.31
N VAL A 86 2.42 -22.12 16.68
CA VAL A 86 2.20 -21.17 15.58
C VAL A 86 2.25 -19.74 16.13
N LEU A 87 1.55 -19.48 17.23
CA LEU A 87 1.50 -18.18 17.86
C LEU A 87 2.91 -17.68 18.21
N ILE A 88 3.71 -18.53 18.89
CA ILE A 88 5.08 -18.19 19.27
C ILE A 88 5.92 -17.86 18.04
N ARG A 89 5.89 -18.69 16.98
CA ARG A 89 6.66 -18.43 15.75
C ARG A 89 6.25 -17.14 15.04
N VAL A 90 4.95 -16.82 15.02
CA VAL A 90 4.47 -15.56 14.44
C VAL A 90 4.99 -14.38 15.26
N MET A 91 4.97 -14.46 16.58
CA MET A 91 5.51 -13.41 17.46
C MET A 91 7.04 -13.27 17.33
N ASP A 92 7.78 -14.37 17.32
CA ASP A 92 9.24 -14.36 17.14
C ASP A 92 9.62 -13.73 15.80
N MET A 93 8.93 -14.12 14.71
CA MET A 93 9.15 -13.54 13.38
C MET A 93 8.87 -12.03 13.36
N GLN A 94 7.80 -11.59 14.01
CA GLN A 94 7.50 -10.15 14.10
C GLN A 94 8.56 -9.41 14.92
N HIS A 95 9.10 -10.05 15.94
CA HIS A 95 10.18 -9.48 16.74
C HIS A 95 11.47 -9.31 15.93
N ASP A 96 11.81 -10.29 15.11
CA ASP A 96 12.99 -10.22 14.22
C ASP A 96 12.90 -9.08 13.19
N PHE A 97 11.69 -8.67 12.83
CA PHE A 97 11.41 -7.57 11.87
C PHE A 97 10.80 -6.33 12.54
N GLN A 98 10.98 -6.14 13.84
CA GLN A 98 10.32 -5.07 14.60
C GLN A 98 10.54 -3.66 14.04
N GLU A 99 11.70 -3.38 13.41
CA GLU A 99 12.00 -2.08 12.83
C GLU A 99 11.16 -1.76 11.58
N ALA A 100 10.72 -2.80 10.87
CA ALA A 100 9.85 -2.65 9.71
C ALA A 100 8.36 -2.60 10.08
N ILE A 101 7.96 -3.09 11.26
CA ILE A 101 6.56 -3.20 11.67
C ILE A 101 6.10 -1.90 12.31
N ILE A 102 5.03 -1.31 11.77
CA ILE A 102 4.37 -0.12 12.32
C ILE A 102 3.42 -0.51 13.45
N CYS A 103 2.57 -1.49 13.19
CA CYS A 103 1.59 -2.01 14.14
C CYS A 103 1.08 -3.37 13.70
N THR A 104 0.47 -4.09 14.66
CA THR A 104 -0.24 -5.34 14.41
C THR A 104 -1.64 -5.26 15.00
N GLN A 105 -2.58 -5.97 14.39
CA GLN A 105 -3.94 -6.11 14.89
C GLN A 105 -4.36 -7.57 14.82
N HIS A 106 -4.77 -8.13 15.95
CA HIS A 106 -5.25 -9.50 16.08
C HIS A 106 -6.78 -9.51 16.21
N ILE A 107 -7.44 -10.27 15.36
CA ILE A 107 -8.90 -10.34 15.24
C ILE A 107 -9.33 -11.80 15.32
N HIS A 108 -10.18 -12.13 16.28
CA HIS A 108 -10.81 -13.44 16.34
C HIS A 108 -11.94 -13.53 15.31
N LEU A 109 -11.82 -14.44 14.35
CA LEU A 109 -12.86 -14.68 13.33
C LEU A 109 -13.90 -15.68 13.84
N ASP A 110 -13.43 -16.74 14.49
CA ASP A 110 -14.23 -17.78 15.13
C ASP A 110 -13.43 -18.45 16.25
N HIS A 111 -13.94 -19.58 16.79
CA HIS A 111 -13.26 -20.30 17.88
C HIS A 111 -11.85 -20.79 17.53
N HIS A 112 -11.56 -21.10 16.27
CA HIS A 112 -10.28 -21.67 15.82
C HIS A 112 -9.44 -20.75 14.96
N ASN A 113 -10.05 -19.76 14.31
CA ASN A 113 -9.39 -18.92 13.34
C ASN A 113 -9.23 -17.49 13.84
N CYS A 114 -8.06 -16.95 13.64
CA CYS A 114 -7.82 -15.53 13.77
C CYS A 114 -7.27 -14.96 12.46
N LEU A 115 -7.55 -13.70 12.28
CA LEU A 115 -6.92 -12.83 11.29
C LEU A 115 -5.94 -11.94 12.03
N GLU A 116 -4.71 -11.95 11.61
CA GLU A 116 -3.73 -10.97 12.04
C GLU A 116 -3.35 -10.06 10.89
N ILE A 117 -3.33 -8.77 11.16
CA ILE A 117 -2.98 -7.71 10.22
C ILE A 117 -1.68 -7.09 10.71
N VAL A 118 -0.65 -7.16 9.89
CA VAL A 118 0.67 -6.56 10.16
C VAL A 118 0.89 -5.43 9.17
N ALA A 119 0.89 -4.19 9.64
CA ALA A 119 1.26 -3.03 8.83
C ALA A 119 2.78 -2.84 8.93
N ALA A 120 3.44 -2.81 7.78
CA ALA A 120 4.88 -2.70 7.69
C ALA A 120 5.31 -1.56 6.76
N ARG A 121 6.46 -0.97 7.06
CA ARG A 121 7.11 0.09 6.28
C ARG A 121 8.61 -0.16 6.25
N GLY A 122 9.22 0.00 5.12
CA GLY A 122 10.65 -0.17 4.91
C GLY A 122 10.98 -0.26 3.44
N LYS A 123 12.17 -0.73 3.13
CA LYS A 123 12.52 -1.06 1.74
C LYS A 123 11.61 -2.18 1.24
N ALA A 124 11.19 -2.10 -0.01
CA ALA A 124 10.28 -3.09 -0.61
C ALA A 124 10.75 -4.53 -0.40
N GLU A 125 12.06 -4.79 -0.54
CA GLU A 125 12.66 -6.11 -0.30
C GLU A 125 12.50 -6.59 1.15
N GLU A 126 12.61 -5.70 2.13
CA GLU A 126 12.47 -5.99 3.56
C GLU A 126 11.02 -6.37 3.91
N VAL A 127 10.07 -5.57 3.43
CA VAL A 127 8.64 -5.84 3.62
C VAL A 127 8.22 -7.13 2.93
N GLN A 128 8.77 -7.41 1.74
CA GLN A 128 8.56 -8.68 1.03
C GLN A 128 9.14 -9.87 1.80
N LYS A 129 10.36 -9.75 2.33
CA LYS A 129 11.00 -10.79 3.16
C LYS A 129 10.17 -11.11 4.40
N LEU A 130 9.67 -10.08 5.09
CA LEU A 130 8.76 -10.26 6.25
C LEU A 130 7.50 -11.03 5.83
N ALA A 131 6.85 -10.64 4.72
CA ALA A 131 5.66 -11.31 4.24
C ALA A 131 5.91 -12.78 3.90
N ASP A 132 7.02 -13.09 3.24
CA ASP A 132 7.38 -14.45 2.87
C ASP A 132 7.78 -15.30 4.09
N ALA A 133 8.48 -14.72 5.06
CA ALA A 133 8.82 -15.36 6.31
C ALA A 133 7.56 -15.74 7.11
N LEU A 134 6.63 -14.80 7.29
CA LEU A 134 5.35 -15.06 7.97
C LEU A 134 4.51 -16.11 7.24
N ARG A 135 4.46 -16.05 5.90
CA ARG A 135 3.75 -17.05 5.07
C ARG A 135 4.32 -18.44 5.21
N SER A 136 5.63 -18.57 5.37
CA SER A 136 6.34 -19.87 5.46
C SER A 136 6.15 -20.59 6.79
N ILE A 137 5.61 -19.94 7.82
CA ILE A 137 5.41 -20.53 9.13
C ILE A 137 4.43 -21.70 9.03
N LYS A 138 4.90 -22.90 9.40
CA LYS A 138 4.06 -24.09 9.44
C LYS A 138 2.87 -23.87 10.40
N GLY A 139 1.65 -23.89 9.88
CA GLY A 139 0.42 -23.67 10.61
C GLY A 139 -0.28 -22.37 10.27
N VAL A 140 0.38 -21.43 9.58
CA VAL A 140 -0.29 -20.34 8.88
C VAL A 140 -1.04 -20.96 7.69
N ARG A 141 -2.36 -20.72 7.65
CA ARG A 141 -3.27 -21.29 6.62
C ARG A 141 -3.28 -20.47 5.36
N HIS A 142 -3.15 -19.18 5.51
CA HIS A 142 -3.17 -18.20 4.41
C HIS A 142 -2.41 -16.95 4.81
N ALA A 143 -1.70 -16.35 3.84
CA ALA A 143 -1.07 -15.05 4.01
C ALA A 143 -1.05 -14.28 2.69
N THR A 144 -1.38 -13.00 2.74
CA THR A 144 -1.29 -12.08 1.60
C THR A 144 -0.54 -10.82 1.97
N LEU A 145 0.19 -10.27 1.01
CA LEU A 145 0.77 -8.94 1.08
C LEU A 145 0.00 -8.01 0.15
N SER A 146 -0.59 -6.97 0.71
CA SER A 146 -1.16 -5.85 -0.04
C SER A 146 -0.11 -4.76 -0.14
N MET A 147 0.35 -4.51 -1.37
CA MET A 147 1.34 -3.49 -1.68
C MET A 147 0.70 -2.10 -1.68
N SER A 148 1.32 -1.16 -0.98
CA SER A 148 0.90 0.24 -0.93
C SER A 148 2.12 1.16 -1.04
N SER A 149 1.88 2.45 -1.11
CA SER A 149 2.89 3.50 -1.14
C SER A 149 2.89 4.30 0.15
N THR A 150 3.99 5.02 0.41
CA THR A 150 4.03 6.05 1.45
C THR A 150 3.21 7.29 1.07
N GLY A 151 2.74 7.39 -0.17
CA GLY A 151 1.98 8.51 -0.72
C GLY A 151 2.83 9.64 -1.30
N ARG A 152 4.16 9.61 -1.12
CA ARG A 152 5.05 10.72 -1.51
C ARG A 152 5.25 10.86 -3.01
N GLU A 153 5.26 9.74 -3.73
CA GLU A 153 5.60 9.69 -5.17
C GLU A 153 4.36 9.45 -6.06
N ILE A 154 3.15 9.44 -5.48
CA ILE A 154 1.90 9.14 -6.20
C ILE A 154 0.88 10.28 -6.16
N GLU A 155 1.34 11.50 -5.85
CA GLU A 155 0.51 12.71 -5.86
C GLU A 155 0.00 13.12 -7.25
#